data_219741cc40165e3903ba42bf4765fbfb
#
_entry.id   219741cc40165e3903ba42bf4765fbfb
#
_cell.length_a   1.000
_cell.length_b   1.000
_cell.length_c   1.000
_cell.angle_alpha   90.00
_cell.angle_beta   90.00
_cell.angle_gamma   90.00
#
_symmetry.space_group_name_H-M   'P 1'
#
loop_
_entity.id
_entity.type
_entity.pdbx_description
1 polymer ?
#
loop_
_entity_poly.entity_id
_entity_poly.type
_entity_poly.pdbx_seq_one_letter_code
_entity_poly.pdbx_strand_id
1 'polypeptide(L)'
;MTTKLDASTLAHLQDWQGRTETLEDLVTPAPLRALSATLDRDDPPPPPGTVVPALWHWLYFLPQPLQREIGPDGHAKRGGFLPPVPLPRRMWAGGRLQWSPQNPLVVGDAVQRLSSIGSVTHKAGRSGDLLFVLVKHEVHNAKGLALTEEHDIVYRAATQPGDPVSAPMLAEPGAAWQRKVVPNEVLLFRYSALTFNGHRIHYDRK
;
A
#
# COMPACT_ATOMS: atom_id res chain seq x y z
N MET A 1 -2.31 -8.52 27.54
CA MET A 1 -0.88 -8.18 27.79
C MET A 1 -0.42 -7.26 26.68
N THR A 2 0.01 -6.04 27.01
CA THR A 2 0.54 -5.09 26.05
C THR A 2 1.92 -5.59 25.63
N THR A 3 2.10 -6.02 24.40
CA THR A 3 3.40 -6.45 23.87
C THR A 3 4.31 -5.21 23.84
N LYS A 4 5.22 -5.11 24.79
CA LYS A 4 6.24 -4.08 24.86
C LYS A 4 7.45 -4.52 24.05
N LEU A 5 7.94 -3.64 23.18
CA LEU A 5 9.14 -3.90 22.41
C LEU A 5 10.36 -3.62 23.29
N ASP A 6 11.17 -4.64 23.57
CA ASP A 6 12.43 -4.47 24.28
C ASP A 6 13.55 -3.97 23.36
N ALA A 7 14.66 -3.54 23.95
CA ALA A 7 15.77 -2.97 23.21
C ALA A 7 16.40 -3.96 22.21
N SER A 8 16.43 -5.25 22.55
CA SER A 8 17.01 -6.28 21.67
C SER A 8 16.13 -6.52 20.44
N THR A 9 14.81 -6.58 20.63
CA THR A 9 13.84 -6.66 19.54
C THR A 9 13.92 -5.45 18.63
N LEU A 10 14.01 -4.23 19.21
CA LEU A 10 14.13 -3.01 18.43
C LEU A 10 15.41 -2.98 17.60
N ALA A 11 16.55 -3.33 18.18
CA ALA A 11 17.81 -3.43 17.46
C ALA A 11 17.70 -4.41 16.28
N HIS A 12 17.16 -5.61 16.53
CA HIS A 12 16.94 -6.61 15.47
C HIS A 12 16.04 -6.07 14.33
N LEU A 13 14.94 -5.37 14.65
CA LEU A 13 14.05 -4.81 13.63
C LEU A 13 14.72 -3.70 12.81
N GLN A 14 15.66 -2.95 13.41
CA GLN A 14 16.44 -1.91 12.74
C GLN A 14 17.43 -2.48 11.71
N ASP A 15 17.81 -3.77 11.80
CA ASP A 15 18.66 -4.45 10.80
C ASP A 15 17.99 -4.53 9.42
N TRP A 16 16.66 -4.32 9.34
CA TRP A 16 15.94 -4.22 8.07
C TRP A 16 16.17 -2.90 7.33
N GLN A 17 16.65 -1.87 8.02
CA GLN A 17 16.91 -0.57 7.39
C GLN A 17 17.98 -0.72 6.30
N GLY A 18 17.73 -0.14 5.14
CA GLY A 18 18.57 -0.28 3.95
C GLY A 18 18.30 -1.55 3.11
N ARG A 19 17.45 -2.47 3.57
CA ARG A 19 17.07 -3.64 2.78
C ARG A 19 16.34 -3.22 1.51
N THR A 20 16.67 -3.86 0.39
CA THR A 20 16.10 -3.57 -0.92
C THR A 20 15.39 -4.78 -1.53
N GLU A 21 14.47 -4.50 -2.44
CA GLU A 21 13.77 -5.47 -3.28
C GLU A 21 13.55 -4.85 -4.66
N THR A 22 13.72 -5.62 -5.72
CA THR A 22 13.45 -5.19 -7.10
C THR A 22 12.39 -6.07 -7.72
N LEU A 23 11.38 -5.46 -8.33
CA LEU A 23 10.34 -6.13 -9.11
C LEU A 23 10.30 -5.56 -10.52
N GLU A 24 10.00 -6.41 -11.49
CA GLU A 24 9.79 -6.03 -12.88
C GLU A 24 8.35 -6.29 -13.28
N ASP A 25 7.83 -5.48 -14.19
CA ASP A 25 6.47 -5.61 -14.73
C ASP A 25 6.37 -4.99 -16.11
N LEU A 26 5.22 -5.16 -16.75
CA LEU A 26 4.86 -4.55 -18.02
C LEU A 26 3.55 -3.76 -17.86
N VAL A 27 3.54 -2.50 -18.22
CA VAL A 27 2.33 -1.67 -18.18
C VAL A 27 1.39 -2.09 -19.31
N THR A 28 0.51 -3.05 -18.99
CA THR A 28 -0.49 -3.56 -19.95
C THR A 28 -1.81 -2.78 -19.85
N PRO A 29 -2.64 -2.71 -20.93
CA PRO A 29 -3.90 -2.00 -20.91
C PRO A 29 -5.00 -2.69 -20.07
N ALA A 30 -4.87 -3.99 -19.79
CA ALA A 30 -5.94 -4.77 -19.15
C ALA A 30 -6.29 -4.28 -17.73
N PRO A 31 -5.33 -4.04 -16.81
CA PRO A 31 -5.63 -3.51 -15.48
C PRO A 31 -6.30 -2.13 -15.51
N LEU A 32 -5.88 -1.25 -16.43
CA LEU A 32 -6.47 0.09 -16.59
C LEU A 32 -7.94 -0.01 -17.00
N ARG A 33 -8.26 -0.83 -18.01
CA ARG A 33 -9.64 -1.07 -18.44
C ARG A 33 -10.49 -1.67 -17.32
N ALA A 34 -9.94 -2.60 -16.59
CA ALA A 34 -10.65 -3.26 -15.49
C ALA A 34 -10.94 -2.28 -14.34
N LEU A 35 -10.01 -1.37 -14.02
CA LEU A 35 -10.27 -0.34 -13.00
C LEU A 35 -11.28 0.70 -13.49
N SER A 36 -11.21 1.17 -14.75
CA SER A 36 -12.25 2.03 -15.34
C SER A 36 -13.63 1.41 -15.17
N ALA A 37 -13.79 0.15 -15.57
CA ALA A 37 -15.08 -0.57 -15.46
C ALA A 37 -15.49 -0.78 -13.97
N THR A 38 -14.54 -0.95 -13.06
CA THR A 38 -14.82 -1.10 -11.62
C THR A 38 -15.31 0.20 -11.00
N LEU A 39 -14.82 1.33 -11.48
CA LEU A 39 -15.17 2.67 -11.00
C LEU A 39 -16.32 3.33 -11.80
N ASP A 40 -17.00 2.56 -12.64
CA ASP A 40 -18.13 3.05 -13.46
C ASP A 40 -17.72 4.23 -14.36
N ARG A 41 -16.57 4.08 -15.02
CA ARG A 41 -16.03 5.06 -15.95
C ARG A 41 -16.16 4.55 -17.38
N ASP A 42 -16.54 5.43 -18.27
CA ASP A 42 -16.70 5.13 -19.70
C ASP A 42 -15.45 5.57 -20.48
N ASP A 43 -14.26 5.16 -19.97
CA ASP A 43 -13.00 5.49 -20.61
C ASP A 43 -12.79 4.61 -21.86
N PRO A 44 -12.28 5.15 -22.97
CA PRO A 44 -11.93 4.35 -24.14
C PRO A 44 -10.80 3.37 -23.83
N PRO A 45 -10.71 2.23 -24.56
CA PRO A 45 -9.59 1.32 -24.42
C PRO A 45 -8.25 2.04 -24.61
N PRO A 46 -7.31 1.98 -23.65
CA PRO A 46 -6.06 2.72 -23.73
C PRO A 46 -5.10 2.06 -24.73
N PRO A 47 -4.73 2.73 -25.85
CA PRO A 47 -3.72 2.23 -26.79
C PRO A 47 -2.33 2.34 -26.17
N PRO A 48 -1.31 1.67 -26.79
CA PRO A 48 0.09 1.88 -26.43
C PRO A 48 0.46 3.37 -26.43
N GLY A 49 1.27 3.80 -25.45
CA GLY A 49 1.62 5.20 -25.24
C GLY A 49 0.63 6.02 -24.42
N THR A 50 -0.53 5.46 -24.05
CA THR A 50 -1.46 6.13 -23.14
C THR A 50 -0.82 6.30 -21.76
N VAL A 51 -0.84 7.53 -21.24
CA VAL A 51 -0.31 7.83 -19.89
C VAL A 51 -1.13 7.13 -18.81
N VAL A 52 -0.44 6.46 -17.90
CA VAL A 52 -1.07 5.86 -16.72
C VAL A 52 -1.57 6.96 -15.77
N PRO A 53 -2.85 7.03 -15.45
CA PRO A 53 -3.36 8.03 -14.50
C PRO A 53 -2.66 7.95 -13.15
N ALA A 54 -2.55 9.07 -12.45
CA ALA A 54 -1.98 9.11 -11.11
C ALA A 54 -2.66 8.11 -10.18
N LEU A 55 -1.88 7.41 -9.36
CA LEU A 55 -2.27 6.31 -8.45
C LEU A 55 -2.62 4.98 -9.15
N TRP A 56 -2.83 4.94 -10.46
CA TRP A 56 -3.15 3.69 -11.15
C TRP A 56 -1.93 2.79 -11.37
N HIS A 57 -0.71 3.28 -11.08
CA HIS A 57 0.49 2.46 -11.02
C HIS A 57 0.41 1.34 -9.96
N TRP A 58 -0.49 1.46 -8.96
CA TRP A 58 -0.77 0.40 -7.97
C TRP A 58 -1.47 -0.84 -8.55
N LEU A 59 -1.86 -0.81 -9.83
CA LEU A 59 -2.35 -1.98 -10.57
C LEU A 59 -1.23 -2.88 -11.07
N TYR A 60 0.01 -2.46 -10.91
CA TYR A 60 1.22 -3.15 -11.36
C TYR A 60 2.10 -3.51 -10.16
N PHE A 61 3.11 -4.36 -10.40
CA PHE A 61 3.99 -4.87 -9.33
C PHE A 61 3.22 -5.55 -8.19
N LEU A 62 2.14 -6.25 -8.54
CA LEU A 62 1.26 -6.86 -7.56
C LEU A 62 2.00 -7.91 -6.74
N PRO A 63 1.89 -7.90 -5.38
CA PRO A 63 2.49 -8.91 -4.54
C PRO A 63 1.82 -10.26 -4.81
N GLN A 64 2.61 -11.31 -5.06
CA GLN A 64 2.12 -12.66 -5.40
C GLN A 64 2.63 -13.71 -4.40
N PRO A 65 2.40 -13.57 -3.09
CA PRO A 65 2.75 -14.61 -2.14
C PRO A 65 1.92 -15.87 -2.42
N LEU A 66 2.53 -17.04 -2.23
CA LEU A 66 1.79 -18.30 -2.37
C LEU A 66 0.70 -18.39 -1.30
N GLN A 67 -0.39 -19.10 -1.58
CA GLN A 67 -1.51 -19.23 -0.65
C GLN A 67 -1.09 -19.70 0.76
N ARG A 68 -0.10 -20.59 0.85
CA ARG A 68 0.47 -21.06 2.14
C ARG A 68 1.26 -19.98 2.90
N GLU A 69 1.59 -18.88 2.25
CA GLU A 69 2.32 -17.74 2.80
C GLU A 69 1.40 -16.60 3.25
N ILE A 70 0.09 -16.77 3.07
CA ILE A 70 -0.91 -15.82 3.53
C ILE A 70 -1.27 -16.10 4.99
N GLY A 71 -1.36 -15.03 5.79
CA GLY A 71 -1.85 -15.06 7.15
C GLY A 71 -3.39 -15.06 7.22
N PRO A 72 -3.97 -15.29 8.40
CA PRO A 72 -5.43 -15.36 8.59
C PRO A 72 -6.14 -14.02 8.31
N ASP A 73 -5.42 -12.91 8.35
CA ASP A 73 -5.90 -11.57 8.00
C ASP A 73 -5.87 -11.28 6.49
N GLY A 74 -5.29 -12.19 5.68
CA GLY A 74 -5.16 -12.04 4.24
C GLY A 74 -3.88 -11.32 3.78
N HIS A 75 -3.01 -10.90 4.68
CA HIS A 75 -1.69 -10.40 4.33
C HIS A 75 -0.66 -11.53 4.17
N ALA A 76 0.38 -11.28 3.39
CA ALA A 76 1.58 -12.11 3.41
C ALA A 76 2.16 -12.19 4.83
N LYS A 77 2.63 -13.38 5.23
CA LYS A 77 3.32 -13.59 6.50
C LYS A 77 4.53 -12.66 6.60
N ARG A 78 4.86 -12.31 7.84
CA ARG A 78 5.93 -11.34 8.15
C ARG A 78 7.32 -11.97 8.04
N GLY A 79 8.36 -11.12 7.92
CA GLY A 79 9.77 -11.54 7.88
C GLY A 79 10.33 -11.70 6.47
N GLY A 80 9.56 -11.36 5.44
CA GLY A 80 10.04 -11.19 4.07
C GLY A 80 10.79 -9.86 3.89
N PHE A 81 10.37 -9.05 2.92
CA PHE A 81 10.92 -7.70 2.70
C PHE A 81 10.71 -6.79 3.91
N LEU A 82 9.49 -6.77 4.48
CA LEU A 82 9.19 -6.00 5.69
C LEU A 82 9.68 -6.73 6.97
N PRO A 83 10.09 -5.98 8.02
CA PRO A 83 10.57 -6.55 9.26
C PRO A 83 9.51 -7.41 9.98
N PRO A 84 9.92 -8.45 10.75
CA PRO A 84 9.03 -9.35 11.48
C PRO A 84 8.51 -8.72 12.77
N VAL A 85 7.83 -7.57 12.66
CA VAL A 85 7.33 -6.80 13.79
C VAL A 85 6.32 -7.62 14.60
N PRO A 86 6.49 -7.81 15.93
CA PRO A 86 5.60 -8.64 16.75
C PRO A 86 4.29 -7.94 17.14
N LEU A 87 4.08 -6.68 16.70
CA LEU A 87 2.82 -5.96 16.92
C LEU A 87 1.76 -6.40 15.90
N PRO A 88 0.56 -6.83 16.32
CA PRO A 88 -0.40 -7.52 15.46
C PRO A 88 -1.01 -6.65 14.36
N ARG A 89 -1.26 -5.37 14.60
CA ARG A 89 -1.91 -4.49 13.63
C ARG A 89 -0.89 -3.79 12.76
N ARG A 90 -1.02 -3.95 11.44
CA ARG A 90 -0.26 -3.23 10.42
C ARG A 90 -1.21 -2.31 9.66
N MET A 91 -0.90 -1.04 9.57
CA MET A 91 -1.75 -0.02 8.98
C MET A 91 -0.93 0.93 8.11
N TRP A 92 -1.56 1.48 7.08
CA TRP A 92 -1.04 2.65 6.36
C TRP A 92 -1.14 3.89 7.26
N ALA A 93 -0.06 4.62 7.43
CA ALA A 93 0.00 5.83 8.24
C ALA A 93 0.08 7.11 7.40
N GLY A 94 0.62 7.02 6.19
CA GLY A 94 0.75 8.13 5.27
C GLY A 94 1.54 7.75 4.03
N GLY A 95 1.61 8.64 3.06
CA GLY A 95 2.38 8.44 1.85
C GLY A 95 2.64 9.75 1.14
N ARG A 96 3.69 9.76 0.34
CA ARG A 96 4.10 10.87 -0.52
C ARG A 96 4.45 10.32 -1.88
N LEU A 97 3.92 10.92 -2.93
CA LEU A 97 4.16 10.50 -4.31
C LEU A 97 4.65 11.68 -5.12
N GLN A 98 5.65 11.44 -5.95
CA GLN A 98 6.19 12.44 -6.86
C GLN A 98 6.35 11.81 -8.25
N TRP A 99 5.60 12.30 -9.21
CA TRP A 99 5.69 11.89 -10.62
C TRP A 99 6.68 12.76 -11.36
N SER A 100 7.42 12.16 -12.29
CA SER A 100 8.25 12.91 -13.26
C SER A 100 7.36 13.44 -14.38
N PRO A 101 7.16 14.75 -14.52
CA PRO A 101 6.33 15.30 -15.60
C PRO A 101 6.89 15.00 -16.99
N GLN A 102 8.22 14.84 -17.11
CA GLN A 102 8.92 14.61 -18.37
C GLN A 102 9.02 13.12 -18.73
N ASN A 103 8.74 12.24 -17.76
CA ASN A 103 8.82 10.79 -17.95
C ASN A 103 7.62 10.09 -17.31
N PRO A 104 6.37 10.32 -17.77
CA PRO A 104 5.22 9.59 -17.25
C PRO A 104 5.28 8.12 -17.64
N LEU A 105 4.74 7.24 -16.80
CA LEU A 105 4.50 5.84 -17.16
C LEU A 105 3.44 5.78 -18.27
N VAL A 106 3.67 4.94 -19.27
CA VAL A 106 2.72 4.75 -20.38
C VAL A 106 2.44 3.26 -20.64
N VAL A 107 1.29 2.99 -21.24
CA VAL A 107 0.95 1.64 -21.70
C VAL A 107 1.98 1.17 -22.72
N GLY A 108 2.55 -0.01 -22.48
CA GLY A 108 3.63 -0.62 -23.26
C GLY A 108 5.01 -0.50 -22.61
N ASP A 109 5.17 0.31 -21.53
CA ASP A 109 6.43 0.40 -20.81
C ASP A 109 6.78 -0.91 -20.10
N ALA A 110 7.99 -1.42 -20.33
CA ALA A 110 8.64 -2.32 -19.39
C ALA A 110 9.15 -1.49 -18.22
N VAL A 111 8.80 -1.89 -17.01
CA VAL A 111 9.02 -1.09 -15.79
C VAL A 111 9.69 -1.91 -14.70
N GLN A 112 10.50 -1.23 -13.89
CA GLN A 112 11.15 -1.80 -12.72
C GLN A 112 10.80 -0.95 -11.49
N ARG A 113 10.45 -1.60 -10.38
CA ARG A 113 10.28 -0.94 -9.08
C ARG A 113 11.39 -1.39 -8.14
N LEU A 114 12.23 -0.46 -7.73
CA LEU A 114 13.18 -0.61 -6.63
C LEU A 114 12.51 -0.15 -5.34
N SER A 115 12.36 -1.05 -4.39
CA SER A 115 11.85 -0.77 -3.05
C SER A 115 12.97 -0.82 -2.05
N SER A 116 13.01 0.11 -1.09
CA SER A 116 14.00 0.13 -0.01
C SER A 116 13.33 0.50 1.33
N ILE A 117 13.85 -0.06 2.42
CA ILE A 117 13.45 0.33 3.78
C ILE A 117 14.27 1.53 4.20
N GLY A 118 13.66 2.71 4.18
CA GLY A 118 14.34 3.98 4.50
C GLY A 118 14.59 4.15 6.00
N SER A 119 13.63 3.74 6.84
CA SER A 119 13.80 3.80 8.30
C SER A 119 12.89 2.82 9.03
N VAL A 120 13.32 2.41 10.24
CA VAL A 120 12.53 1.67 11.22
C VAL A 120 12.59 2.45 12.53
N THR A 121 11.48 3.06 12.93
CA THR A 121 11.44 4.03 14.04
C THR A 121 10.41 3.61 15.09
N HIS A 122 10.84 3.48 16.33
CA HIS A 122 9.98 3.22 17.48
C HIS A 122 9.50 4.53 18.12
N LYS A 123 8.23 4.56 18.52
CA LYS A 123 7.65 5.62 19.35
C LYS A 123 6.85 4.99 20.48
N ALA A 124 7.17 5.35 21.72
CA ALA A 124 6.35 5.03 22.87
C ALA A 124 5.16 5.99 22.93
N GLY A 125 3.95 5.48 22.72
CA GLY A 125 2.71 6.25 22.77
C GLY A 125 1.91 5.99 24.05
N ARG A 126 0.93 6.83 24.34
CA ARG A 126 0.01 6.64 25.48
C ARG A 126 -0.78 5.32 25.39
N SER A 127 -1.02 4.82 24.19
CA SER A 127 -1.75 3.57 23.91
C SER A 127 -0.83 2.36 23.66
N GLY A 128 0.46 2.44 24.02
CA GLY A 128 1.45 1.39 23.81
C GLY A 128 2.48 1.74 22.74
N ASP A 129 3.30 0.76 22.37
CA ASP A 129 4.36 0.92 21.40
C ASP A 129 3.82 1.05 19.97
N LEU A 130 4.40 1.97 19.22
CA LEU A 130 4.22 2.15 17.80
C LEU A 130 5.57 1.93 17.10
N LEU A 131 5.57 1.14 16.04
CA LEU A 131 6.73 1.00 15.17
C LEU A 131 6.38 1.50 13.77
N PHE A 132 7.12 2.48 13.29
CA PHE A 132 6.98 3.02 11.94
C PHE A 132 8.06 2.43 11.04
N VAL A 133 7.65 2.02 9.85
CA VAL A 133 8.54 1.59 8.78
C VAL A 133 8.28 2.47 7.57
N LEU A 134 9.29 3.22 7.14
CA LEU A 134 9.26 3.97 5.89
C LEU A 134 9.77 3.08 4.77
N VAL A 135 8.93 2.82 3.79
CA VAL A 135 9.32 2.16 2.53
C VAL A 135 9.37 3.22 1.43
N LYS A 136 10.47 3.26 0.70
CA LYS A 136 10.61 4.05 -0.53
C LYS A 136 10.52 3.15 -1.74
N HIS A 137 9.75 3.56 -2.72
CA HIS A 137 9.67 2.92 -4.03
C HIS A 137 10.12 3.90 -5.10
N GLU A 138 10.96 3.44 -6.01
CA GLU A 138 11.37 4.15 -7.22
C GLU A 138 10.93 3.31 -8.42
N VAL A 139 10.08 3.88 -9.27
CA VAL A 139 9.61 3.21 -10.48
C VAL A 139 10.33 3.79 -11.68
N HIS A 140 10.98 2.92 -12.43
CA HIS A 140 11.76 3.26 -13.61
C HIS A 140 11.16 2.61 -14.85
N ASN A 141 11.27 3.29 -15.98
CA ASN A 141 11.10 2.74 -17.32
C ASN A 141 12.39 2.91 -18.12
N ALA A 142 12.38 2.62 -19.42
CA ALA A 142 13.55 2.74 -20.27
C ALA A 142 14.17 4.14 -20.34
N LYS A 143 13.40 5.21 -19.97
CA LYS A 143 13.87 6.59 -19.94
C LYS A 143 14.41 7.01 -18.57
N GLY A 144 14.36 6.16 -17.56
CA GLY A 144 14.81 6.41 -16.20
C GLY A 144 13.67 6.54 -15.18
N LEU A 145 13.88 7.34 -14.13
CA LEU A 145 12.93 7.50 -13.04
C LEU A 145 11.63 8.16 -13.50
N ALA A 146 10.52 7.48 -13.29
CA ALA A 146 9.17 7.95 -13.64
C ALA A 146 8.37 8.40 -12.41
N LEU A 147 8.58 7.74 -11.25
CA LEU A 147 7.80 7.98 -10.03
C LEU A 147 8.62 7.60 -8.81
N THR A 148 8.53 8.41 -7.75
CA THR A 148 8.91 8.01 -6.39
C THR A 148 7.66 7.96 -5.51
N GLU A 149 7.62 6.98 -4.62
CA GLU A 149 6.59 6.83 -3.61
C GLU A 149 7.24 6.55 -2.26
N GLU A 150 6.81 7.24 -1.23
CA GLU A 150 7.13 6.94 0.16
C GLU A 150 5.87 6.44 0.86
N HIS A 151 5.98 5.28 1.48
CA HIS A 151 4.89 4.59 2.17
C HIS A 151 5.24 4.45 3.65
N ASP A 152 4.53 5.17 4.51
CA ASP A 152 4.66 5.08 5.96
C ASP A 152 3.74 3.96 6.47
N ILE A 153 4.33 2.89 6.97
CA ILE A 153 3.62 1.78 7.61
C ILE A 153 3.75 1.93 9.12
N VAL A 154 2.64 1.80 9.85
CA VAL A 154 2.65 1.76 11.31
C VAL A 154 2.19 0.39 11.82
N TYR A 155 2.94 -0.14 12.78
CA TYR A 155 2.57 -1.32 13.55
C TYR A 155 2.19 -0.90 14.97
N ARG A 156 1.12 -1.52 15.52
CA ARG A 156 0.65 -1.25 16.87
C ARG A 156 0.01 -2.48 17.50
N ALA A 157 -0.19 -2.42 18.82
CA ALA A 157 -0.92 -3.42 19.57
C ALA A 157 -2.38 -3.58 19.08
N ALA A 158 -2.98 -4.73 19.35
CA ALA A 158 -4.42 -4.93 19.15
C ALA A 158 -5.22 -3.97 20.05
N THR A 159 -6.37 -3.52 19.55
CA THR A 159 -7.34 -2.79 20.36
C THR A 159 -7.89 -3.71 21.45
N GLN A 160 -7.96 -3.22 22.68
CA GLN A 160 -8.52 -3.96 23.80
C GLN A 160 -10.00 -3.58 23.99
N PRO A 161 -10.83 -4.48 24.54
CA PRO A 161 -12.16 -4.12 24.96
C PRO A 161 -12.08 -2.98 26.01
N GLY A 162 -12.83 -1.90 25.76
CA GLY A 162 -12.80 -0.71 26.61
C GLY A 162 -11.82 0.37 26.19
N ASP A 163 -11.00 0.15 25.15
CA ASP A 163 -10.17 1.22 24.58
C ASP A 163 -11.08 2.37 24.10
N PRO A 164 -10.70 3.63 24.35
CA PRO A 164 -11.49 4.77 23.91
C PRO A 164 -11.57 4.81 22.37
N VAL A 165 -12.78 4.92 21.86
CA VAL A 165 -13.01 5.19 20.43
C VAL A 165 -12.75 6.67 20.19
N SER A 166 -11.78 6.97 19.32
CA SER A 166 -11.54 8.36 18.90
C SER A 166 -12.77 8.93 18.20
N ALA A 167 -13.16 10.14 18.55
CA ALA A 167 -14.21 10.84 17.82
C ALA A 167 -13.81 10.96 16.33
N PRO A 168 -14.74 10.78 15.40
CA PRO A 168 -14.46 10.99 13.99
C PRO A 168 -14.13 12.46 13.73
N MET A 169 -13.10 12.70 12.93
CA MET A 169 -12.79 14.03 12.42
C MET A 169 -13.69 14.29 11.20
N LEU A 170 -14.47 15.37 11.26
CA LEU A 170 -15.34 15.75 10.15
C LEU A 170 -14.49 16.30 8.99
N ALA A 171 -14.95 16.02 7.77
CA ALA A 171 -14.35 16.64 6.59
C ALA A 171 -14.68 18.15 6.57
N GLU A 172 -13.73 18.95 6.04
CA GLU A 172 -13.95 20.38 5.83
C GLU A 172 -15.13 20.60 4.87
N PRO A 173 -16.04 21.54 5.17
CA PRO A 173 -17.15 21.86 4.29
C PRO A 173 -16.68 22.63 3.04
N GLY A 174 -17.51 22.67 2.00
CA GLY A 174 -17.28 23.55 0.85
C GLY A 174 -16.36 22.98 -0.23
N ALA A 175 -16.28 21.65 -0.38
CA ALA A 175 -15.57 21.03 -1.48
C ALA A 175 -16.09 21.53 -2.84
N ALA A 176 -15.18 22.03 -3.71
CA ALA A 176 -15.52 22.51 -5.06
C ALA A 176 -15.95 21.37 -6.00
N TRP A 177 -15.54 20.14 -5.70
CA TRP A 177 -15.92 18.95 -6.43
C TRP A 177 -16.12 17.78 -5.47
N GLN A 178 -17.15 16.98 -5.70
CA GLN A 178 -17.41 15.77 -4.91
C GLN A 178 -18.02 14.66 -5.76
N ARG A 179 -17.67 13.44 -5.43
CA ARG A 179 -18.28 12.24 -6.01
C ARG A 179 -18.65 11.30 -4.87
N LYS A 180 -19.90 10.85 -4.86
CA LYS A 180 -20.36 9.82 -3.91
C LYS A 180 -20.09 8.44 -4.49
N VAL A 181 -19.36 7.60 -3.76
CA VAL A 181 -19.16 6.18 -4.07
C VAL A 181 -19.77 5.35 -2.95
N VAL A 182 -20.59 4.36 -3.30
CA VAL A 182 -21.19 3.42 -2.35
C VAL A 182 -20.50 2.07 -2.52
N PRO A 183 -19.59 1.69 -1.62
CA PRO A 183 -18.84 0.45 -1.72
C PRO A 183 -19.75 -0.72 -1.28
N ASN A 184 -20.32 -1.42 -2.26
CA ASN A 184 -20.98 -2.70 -2.04
C ASN A 184 -19.98 -3.86 -2.11
N GLU A 185 -20.42 -5.08 -1.79
CA GLU A 185 -19.57 -6.27 -1.76
C GLU A 185 -18.91 -6.55 -3.11
N VAL A 186 -19.62 -6.31 -4.21
CA VAL A 186 -19.11 -6.54 -5.56
C VAL A 186 -17.99 -5.55 -5.90
N LEU A 187 -18.18 -4.27 -5.59
CA LEU A 187 -17.16 -3.24 -5.80
C LEU A 187 -15.91 -3.53 -4.96
N LEU A 188 -16.07 -3.87 -3.68
CA LEU A 188 -14.97 -4.21 -2.79
C LEU A 188 -14.20 -5.43 -3.30
N PHE A 189 -14.90 -6.49 -3.72
CA PHE A 189 -14.28 -7.68 -4.31
C PHE A 189 -13.49 -7.35 -5.59
N ARG A 190 -14.12 -6.62 -6.54
CA ARG A 190 -13.46 -6.26 -7.81
C ARG A 190 -12.21 -5.42 -7.58
N TYR A 191 -12.26 -4.44 -6.69
CA TYR A 191 -11.11 -3.60 -6.39
C TYR A 191 -9.99 -4.40 -5.72
N SER A 192 -10.31 -5.24 -4.73
CA SER A 192 -9.33 -6.12 -4.06
C SER A 192 -8.71 -7.12 -5.03
N ALA A 193 -9.50 -7.69 -5.95
CA ALA A 193 -8.98 -8.60 -6.96
C ALA A 193 -8.03 -7.91 -7.94
N LEU A 194 -8.35 -6.67 -8.38
CA LEU A 194 -7.51 -5.88 -9.28
C LEU A 194 -6.15 -5.52 -8.69
N THR A 195 -6.10 -5.26 -7.38
CA THR A 195 -4.88 -4.93 -6.65
C THR A 195 -4.23 -6.17 -6.03
N PHE A 196 -4.76 -7.36 -6.28
CA PHE A 196 -4.39 -8.64 -5.67
C PHE A 196 -4.27 -8.55 -4.14
N ASN A 197 -5.14 -7.75 -3.53
CA ASN A 197 -5.12 -7.48 -2.10
C ASN A 197 -6.07 -8.43 -1.35
N GLY A 198 -5.50 -9.43 -0.70
CA GLY A 198 -6.23 -10.40 0.10
C GLY A 198 -6.58 -9.95 1.52
N HIS A 199 -6.20 -8.73 1.94
CA HIS A 199 -6.44 -8.28 3.31
C HIS A 199 -7.95 -8.10 3.58
N ARG A 200 -8.47 -8.87 4.54
CA ARG A 200 -9.90 -9.03 4.80
C ARG A 200 -10.65 -7.72 5.09
N ILE A 201 -10.00 -6.75 5.73
CA ILE A 201 -10.62 -5.46 6.07
C ILE A 201 -11.15 -4.69 4.85
N HIS A 202 -10.65 -5.00 3.64
CA HIS A 202 -11.05 -4.29 2.42
C HIS A 202 -12.28 -4.89 1.74
N TYR A 203 -12.69 -6.12 2.09
CA TYR A 203 -13.81 -6.80 1.43
C TYR A 203 -14.72 -7.59 2.37
N ASP A 204 -14.26 -7.95 3.59
CA ASP A 204 -15.05 -8.67 4.58
C ASP A 204 -15.71 -7.66 5.53
N ARG A 205 -17.04 -7.63 5.51
CA ARG A 205 -17.84 -6.67 6.30
C ARG A 205 -18.36 -7.26 7.62
N LYS A 206 -17.93 -8.46 8.00
CA LYS A 206 -18.32 -9.13 9.26
C LYS A 206 -17.43 -8.75 10.42
#